data_01b40170cfb16671fb143daca7eda274
#
_entry.id   01b40170cfb16671fb143daca7eda274
#
_cell.length_a   1.000
_cell.length_b   1.000
_cell.length_c   1.000
_cell.angle_alpha   90.00
_cell.angle_beta   90.00
_cell.angle_gamma   90.00
#
_symmetry.space_group_name_H-M   'P 1'
#
loop_
_entity.id
_entity.type
_entity.pdbx_description
1 polymer ?
#
loop_
_entity_poly.entity_id
_entity_poly.type
_entity_poly.pdbx_seq_one_letter_code
_entity_poly.pdbx_strand_id
1 'polypeptide(L)'
;MTPKKITGKILFFSDIDETLVNTDKSLSEENRAALEEFLARGNIFVISTGRALSGACNLLKRLGLYGKENLLVSSSNGAIVYDTYREKELLRRPVPRELMIEAFDLAREYPIFIQTYTDTSVVAEQDCESLQRYLALQQLPVEFCSNIRDAKIDPPPKLLCLDFFHPEKITQFRAFFQEKMRGRLDCFQSNPYLLEIVLPGVNKGTSLRFIAEQAGIPIDHTVSAGDAENDLSMILAAGIGCAMKNADDALKVKANYVTEHDNNHAGVAEILNRFCL
;
A
#
# COMPACT_ATOMS: atom_id res chain seq x y z
N MET A 1 16.05 19.97 -12.19
CA MET A 1 17.18 19.14 -12.74
C MET A 1 16.71 17.69 -12.71
N THR A 2 16.90 16.93 -13.78
CA THR A 2 16.61 15.50 -13.80
C THR A 2 17.57 14.78 -12.85
N PRO A 3 17.08 13.89 -11.94
CA PRO A 3 17.94 13.14 -11.04
C PRO A 3 18.98 12.31 -11.81
N LYS A 4 20.15 12.10 -11.20
CA LYS A 4 21.22 11.28 -11.78
C LYS A 4 21.03 9.82 -11.37
N LYS A 5 21.61 8.90 -12.17
CA LYS A 5 21.68 7.47 -11.87
C LYS A 5 22.41 7.26 -10.53
N ILE A 6 21.86 6.38 -9.70
CA ILE A 6 22.41 6.04 -8.39
C ILE A 6 23.48 4.95 -8.56
N THR A 7 24.55 5.05 -7.78
CA THR A 7 25.62 4.04 -7.71
C THR A 7 25.66 3.42 -6.33
N GLY A 8 25.95 2.12 -6.22
CA GLY A 8 25.96 1.39 -4.95
C GLY A 8 24.65 0.64 -4.71
N LYS A 9 24.40 0.22 -3.46
CA LYS A 9 23.19 -0.52 -3.10
C LYS A 9 21.98 0.40 -3.06
N ILE A 10 20.90 -0.02 -3.72
CA ILE A 10 19.69 0.78 -3.93
C ILE A 10 18.50 0.08 -3.25
N LEU A 11 17.62 0.89 -2.67
CA LEU A 11 16.30 0.48 -2.20
C LEU A 11 15.23 1.06 -3.12
N PHE A 12 14.45 0.18 -3.76
CA PHE A 12 13.36 0.57 -4.63
C PHE A 12 12.00 0.22 -4.00
N PHE A 13 11.15 1.22 -3.86
CA PHE A 13 9.76 1.07 -3.41
C PHE A 13 8.80 1.22 -4.58
N SER A 14 7.99 0.20 -4.86
CA SER A 14 6.95 0.28 -5.88
C SER A 14 5.58 0.02 -5.28
N ASP A 15 4.60 0.87 -5.58
CA ASP A 15 3.22 0.43 -5.49
C ASP A 15 2.95 -0.74 -6.45
N ILE A 16 1.85 -1.47 -6.22
CA ILE A 16 1.47 -2.63 -7.04
C ILE A 16 0.48 -2.23 -8.13
N ASP A 17 -0.72 -1.81 -7.66
CA ASP A 17 -1.88 -1.63 -8.54
C ASP A 17 -1.73 -0.34 -9.33
N GLU A 18 -1.94 -0.41 -10.66
CA GLU A 18 -1.76 0.71 -11.58
C GLU A 18 -0.33 1.33 -11.56
N THR A 19 0.65 0.59 -10.98
CA THR A 19 2.07 0.98 -10.94
C THR A 19 2.95 -0.15 -11.46
N LEU A 20 3.19 -1.22 -10.67
CA LEU A 20 4.06 -2.34 -11.07
C LEU A 20 3.36 -3.30 -12.02
N VAL A 21 2.08 -3.59 -11.76
CA VAL A 21 1.29 -4.51 -12.56
C VAL A 21 0.39 -3.77 -13.53
N ASN A 22 0.08 -4.44 -14.64
CA ASN A 22 -0.91 -4.00 -15.60
C ASN A 22 -2.30 -3.92 -14.96
N THR A 23 -3.23 -3.24 -15.61
CA THR A 23 -4.62 -3.12 -15.15
C THR A 23 -5.31 -4.50 -15.02
N ASP A 24 -4.92 -5.50 -15.82
CA ASP A 24 -5.39 -6.89 -15.71
C ASP A 24 -4.69 -7.71 -14.60
N LYS A 25 -3.82 -7.06 -13.82
CA LYS A 25 -3.00 -7.63 -12.73
C LYS A 25 -1.94 -8.63 -13.20
N SER A 26 -1.56 -8.62 -14.46
CA SER A 26 -0.36 -9.29 -14.98
C SER A 26 0.88 -8.42 -14.74
N LEU A 27 2.06 -9.04 -14.79
CA LEU A 27 3.35 -8.35 -14.79
C LEU A 27 3.95 -8.42 -16.19
N SER A 28 4.26 -7.26 -16.79
CA SER A 28 4.90 -7.24 -18.12
C SER A 28 6.29 -7.90 -18.09
N GLU A 29 6.71 -8.45 -19.22
CA GLU A 29 8.03 -9.11 -19.32
C GLU A 29 9.17 -8.12 -19.09
N GLU A 30 9.02 -6.86 -19.52
CA GLU A 30 10.00 -5.81 -19.32
C GLU A 30 10.13 -5.44 -17.83
N ASN A 31 9.00 -5.29 -17.10
CA ASN A 31 9.03 -5.04 -15.66
C ASN A 31 9.66 -6.24 -14.92
N ARG A 32 9.33 -7.47 -15.33
CA ARG A 32 9.90 -8.68 -14.76
C ARG A 32 11.42 -8.73 -14.97
N ALA A 33 11.89 -8.54 -16.19
CA ALA A 33 13.32 -8.61 -16.52
C ALA A 33 14.13 -7.54 -15.77
N ALA A 34 13.64 -6.30 -15.73
CA ALA A 34 14.29 -5.22 -15.02
C ALA A 34 14.30 -5.46 -13.49
N LEU A 35 13.22 -5.98 -12.92
CA LEU A 35 13.14 -6.35 -11.50
C LEU A 35 14.13 -7.48 -11.16
N GLU A 36 14.20 -8.52 -11.97
CA GLU A 36 15.11 -9.64 -11.76
C GLU A 36 16.58 -9.21 -11.85
N GLU A 37 16.93 -8.39 -12.83
CA GLU A 37 18.26 -7.80 -12.92
C GLU A 37 18.58 -6.91 -11.71
N PHE A 38 17.63 -6.09 -11.26
CA PHE A 38 17.79 -5.23 -10.09
C PHE A 38 18.09 -6.04 -8.81
N LEU A 39 17.34 -7.13 -8.58
CA LEU A 39 17.57 -8.04 -7.46
C LEU A 39 18.90 -8.79 -7.58
N ALA A 40 19.26 -9.26 -8.79
CA ALA A 40 20.52 -9.97 -9.05
C ALA A 40 21.77 -9.10 -8.74
N ARG A 41 21.65 -7.77 -8.81
CA ARG A 41 22.69 -6.82 -8.39
C ARG A 41 22.78 -6.64 -6.86
N GLY A 42 21.98 -7.38 -6.06
CA GLY A 42 21.97 -7.32 -4.60
C GLY A 42 21.20 -6.12 -4.03
N ASN A 43 20.43 -5.42 -4.85
CA ASN A 43 19.55 -4.33 -4.43
C ASN A 43 18.29 -4.87 -3.74
N ILE A 44 17.58 -4.00 -3.01
CA ILE A 44 16.35 -4.37 -2.29
C ILE A 44 15.14 -3.77 -3.01
N PHE A 45 14.19 -4.63 -3.40
CA PHE A 45 12.92 -4.21 -3.97
C PHE A 45 11.80 -4.40 -2.96
N VAL A 46 11.00 -3.37 -2.74
CA VAL A 46 9.87 -3.40 -1.81
C VAL A 46 8.57 -3.15 -2.56
N ILE A 47 7.68 -4.10 -2.43
CA ILE A 47 6.28 -3.95 -2.83
C ILE A 47 5.56 -3.17 -1.74
N SER A 48 5.12 -1.96 -2.03
CA SER A 48 4.46 -1.05 -1.09
C SER A 48 2.99 -0.88 -1.45
N THR A 49 2.07 -1.43 -0.66
CA THR A 49 0.66 -1.53 -1.06
C THR A 49 -0.31 -1.26 0.09
N GLY A 50 -1.51 -0.76 -0.26
CA GLY A 50 -2.67 -0.70 0.64
C GLY A 50 -3.31 -2.08 0.91
N ARG A 51 -3.01 -3.11 0.12
CA ARG A 51 -3.55 -4.47 0.32
C ARG A 51 -3.18 -5.01 1.70
N ALA A 52 -4.05 -5.87 2.27
CA ALA A 52 -3.69 -6.70 3.40
C ALA A 52 -2.52 -7.63 3.04
N LEU A 53 -1.71 -8.03 4.03
CA LEU A 53 -0.50 -8.84 3.79
C LEU A 53 -0.82 -10.12 3.02
N SER A 54 -1.87 -10.86 3.43
CA SER A 54 -2.29 -12.08 2.73
C SER A 54 -2.66 -11.84 1.26
N GLY A 55 -3.38 -10.75 0.96
CA GLY A 55 -3.73 -10.37 -0.41
C GLY A 55 -2.50 -10.00 -1.25
N ALA A 56 -1.54 -9.28 -0.67
CA ALA A 56 -0.28 -8.95 -1.33
C ALA A 56 0.55 -10.22 -1.60
N CYS A 57 0.70 -11.10 -0.60
CA CYS A 57 1.43 -12.37 -0.75
C CYS A 57 0.79 -13.29 -1.80
N ASN A 58 -0.55 -13.38 -1.84
CA ASN A 58 -1.26 -14.18 -2.84
C ASN A 58 -1.01 -13.65 -4.26
N LEU A 59 -1.02 -12.34 -4.44
CA LEU A 59 -0.66 -11.74 -5.73
C LEU A 59 0.79 -12.06 -6.11
N LEU A 60 1.75 -11.89 -5.19
CA LEU A 60 3.16 -12.19 -5.46
C LEU A 60 3.39 -13.67 -5.80
N LYS A 61 2.66 -14.61 -5.19
CA LYS A 61 2.70 -16.04 -5.56
C LYS A 61 2.24 -16.26 -7.00
N ARG A 62 1.13 -15.61 -7.41
CA ARG A 62 0.64 -15.70 -8.80
C ARG A 62 1.62 -15.09 -9.81
N LEU A 63 2.31 -14.03 -9.42
CA LEU A 63 3.32 -13.38 -10.26
C LEU A 63 4.69 -14.09 -10.24
N GLY A 64 4.88 -15.15 -9.43
CA GLY A 64 6.17 -15.83 -9.28
C GLY A 64 7.25 -14.98 -8.60
N LEU A 65 6.84 -14.01 -7.78
CA LEU A 65 7.74 -13.10 -7.06
C LEU A 65 7.88 -13.42 -5.57
N TYR A 66 6.96 -14.22 -4.98
CA TYR A 66 7.00 -14.59 -3.57
C TYR A 66 8.25 -15.42 -3.25
N GLY A 67 8.92 -15.11 -2.16
CA GLY A 67 10.11 -15.83 -1.71
C GLY A 67 11.40 -15.50 -2.48
N LYS A 68 11.42 -14.48 -3.33
CA LYS A 68 12.67 -13.99 -3.92
C LYS A 68 13.50 -13.25 -2.85
N GLU A 69 14.80 -13.55 -2.81
CA GLU A 69 15.73 -12.86 -1.90
C GLU A 69 15.77 -11.35 -2.20
N ASN A 70 15.86 -10.53 -1.16
CA ASN A 70 15.82 -9.07 -1.24
C ASN A 70 14.52 -8.47 -1.80
N LEU A 71 13.42 -9.25 -1.85
CA LEU A 71 12.09 -8.75 -2.15
C LEU A 71 11.25 -8.73 -0.87
N LEU A 72 10.90 -7.52 -0.42
CA LEU A 72 10.10 -7.28 0.78
C LEU A 72 8.69 -6.82 0.40
N VAL A 73 7.75 -6.95 1.35
CA VAL A 73 6.40 -6.41 1.25
C VAL A 73 6.18 -5.40 2.36
N SER A 74 5.78 -4.19 2.01
CA SER A 74 5.23 -3.17 2.91
C SER A 74 3.72 -3.10 2.65
N SER A 75 2.92 -3.79 3.45
CA SER A 75 1.47 -3.92 3.29
C SER A 75 0.69 -2.99 4.21
N SER A 76 -0.62 -2.89 3.97
CA SER A 76 -1.54 -2.04 4.74
C SER A 76 -1.01 -0.61 4.87
N ASN A 77 -0.52 -0.05 3.74
CA ASN A 77 0.09 1.28 3.65
C ASN A 77 1.28 1.51 4.60
N GLY A 78 2.06 0.48 4.88
CA GLY A 78 3.25 0.56 5.74
C GLY A 78 3.02 0.12 7.18
N ALA A 79 1.84 -0.36 7.54
CA ALA A 79 1.57 -0.90 8.87
C ALA A 79 2.32 -2.22 9.13
N ILE A 80 2.58 -3.01 8.09
CA ILE A 80 3.33 -4.26 8.19
C ILE A 80 4.47 -4.25 7.16
N VAL A 81 5.68 -4.63 7.59
CA VAL A 81 6.80 -4.95 6.71
C VAL A 81 7.14 -6.42 6.88
N TYR A 82 7.17 -7.15 5.77
CA TYR A 82 7.35 -8.60 5.76
C TYR A 82 8.41 -9.02 4.74
N ASP A 83 9.33 -9.87 5.19
CA ASP A 83 10.34 -10.52 4.35
C ASP A 83 9.76 -11.86 3.84
N THR A 84 9.43 -11.91 2.55
CA THR A 84 8.81 -13.11 1.95
C THR A 84 9.78 -14.27 1.76
N TYR A 85 11.08 -14.01 1.71
CA TYR A 85 12.12 -15.01 1.59
C TYR A 85 12.41 -15.71 2.93
N ARG A 86 12.50 -14.89 4.02
CA ARG A 86 12.72 -15.41 5.38
C ARG A 86 11.43 -15.76 6.10
N GLU A 87 10.30 -15.47 5.49
CA GLU A 87 8.95 -15.60 6.08
C GLU A 87 8.85 -14.94 7.46
N LYS A 88 9.39 -13.72 7.55
CA LYS A 88 9.52 -13.00 8.83
C LYS A 88 8.89 -11.61 8.76
N GLU A 89 8.10 -11.30 9.75
CA GLU A 89 7.64 -9.93 9.99
C GLU A 89 8.78 -9.08 10.58
N LEU A 90 9.05 -7.94 9.95
CA LEU A 90 10.09 -6.99 10.37
C LEU A 90 9.51 -5.79 11.13
N LEU A 91 8.26 -5.45 10.86
CA LEU A 91 7.53 -4.35 11.49
C LEU A 91 6.03 -4.66 11.51
N ARG A 92 5.36 -4.38 12.64
CA ARG A 92 3.90 -4.30 12.76
C ARG A 92 3.51 -3.07 13.59
N ARG A 93 2.60 -2.27 13.07
CA ARG A 93 2.00 -1.09 13.73
C ARG A 93 0.49 -1.20 13.69
N PRO A 94 -0.12 -1.95 14.61
CA PRO A 94 -1.54 -2.22 14.59
C PRO A 94 -2.34 -1.05 15.16
N VAL A 95 -3.58 -0.93 14.73
CA VAL A 95 -4.59 -0.05 15.34
C VAL A 95 -5.00 -0.62 16.71
N PRO A 96 -4.85 0.12 17.82
CA PRO A 96 -5.30 -0.33 19.12
C PRO A 96 -6.78 -0.71 19.13
N ARG A 97 -7.15 -1.76 19.89
CA ARG A 97 -8.50 -2.30 19.93
C ARG A 97 -9.55 -1.24 20.28
N GLU A 98 -9.26 -0.37 21.23
CA GLU A 98 -10.16 0.69 21.66
C GLU A 98 -10.45 1.68 20.53
N LEU A 99 -9.44 2.03 19.77
CA LEU A 99 -9.57 2.94 18.62
C LEU A 99 -10.28 2.26 17.44
N MET A 100 -10.08 0.95 17.25
CA MET A 100 -10.86 0.16 16.28
C MET A 100 -12.35 0.20 16.63
N ILE A 101 -12.70 -0.07 17.88
CA ILE A 101 -14.10 -0.07 18.35
C ILE A 101 -14.73 1.32 18.14
N GLU A 102 -14.03 2.39 18.52
CA GLU A 102 -14.51 3.76 18.35
C GLU A 102 -14.71 4.11 16.87
N ALA A 103 -13.81 3.68 15.98
CA ALA A 103 -13.97 3.88 14.54
C ALA A 103 -15.22 3.18 13.99
N PHE A 104 -15.53 1.96 14.47
CA PHE A 104 -16.76 1.25 14.11
C PHE A 104 -18.00 1.98 14.65
N ASP A 105 -17.94 2.56 15.86
CA ASP A 105 -19.04 3.34 16.42
C ASP A 105 -19.31 4.60 15.56
N LEU A 106 -18.27 5.32 15.14
CA LEU A 106 -18.39 6.48 14.25
C LEU A 106 -18.96 6.10 12.88
N ALA A 107 -18.57 4.93 12.35
CA ALA A 107 -19.12 4.43 11.09
C ALA A 107 -20.61 4.09 11.20
N ARG A 108 -21.11 3.63 12.36
CA ARG A 108 -22.54 3.44 12.61
C ARG A 108 -23.28 4.76 12.76
N GLU A 109 -22.66 5.77 13.44
CA GLU A 109 -23.24 7.11 13.57
C GLU A 109 -23.45 7.77 12.21
N TYR A 110 -22.52 7.57 11.27
CA TYR A 110 -22.54 8.17 9.93
C TYR A 110 -23.11 7.26 8.83
N PRO A 111 -23.80 6.23 9.10
CA PRO A 111 -24.15 5.03 8.31
C PRO A 111 -23.27 4.77 7.08
N ILE A 112 -21.99 4.46 7.33
CA ILE A 112 -21.05 3.98 6.31
C ILE A 112 -20.57 2.57 6.65
N PHE A 113 -20.33 1.74 5.63
CA PHE A 113 -19.79 0.41 5.85
C PHE A 113 -18.30 0.49 6.25
N ILE A 114 -17.94 -0.25 7.29
CA ILE A 114 -16.57 -0.39 7.79
C ILE A 114 -16.22 -1.87 7.98
N GLN A 115 -14.99 -2.23 7.67
CA GLN A 115 -14.40 -3.53 7.90
C GLN A 115 -13.00 -3.42 8.50
N THR A 116 -12.52 -4.53 9.04
CA THR A 116 -11.14 -4.69 9.48
C THR A 116 -10.58 -6.03 9.01
N TYR A 117 -9.41 -6.44 9.54
CA TYR A 117 -8.67 -7.60 9.04
C TYR A 117 -8.09 -8.41 10.18
N THR A 118 -8.08 -9.73 10.00
CA THR A 118 -7.10 -10.62 10.61
C THR A 118 -5.89 -10.76 9.67
N ASP A 119 -4.95 -11.65 9.98
CA ASP A 119 -3.83 -11.93 9.06
C ASP A 119 -4.29 -12.61 7.76
N THR A 120 -5.46 -13.26 7.75
CA THR A 120 -5.95 -14.06 6.63
C THR A 120 -7.29 -13.64 6.06
N SER A 121 -8.11 -12.91 6.83
CA SER A 121 -9.52 -12.67 6.52
C SER A 121 -9.88 -11.19 6.64
N VAL A 122 -10.91 -10.77 5.93
CA VAL A 122 -11.68 -9.57 6.24
C VAL A 122 -12.60 -9.88 7.42
N VAL A 123 -12.78 -8.94 8.34
CA VAL A 123 -13.74 -9.03 9.44
C VAL A 123 -14.76 -7.90 9.33
N ALA A 124 -16.04 -8.23 9.31
CA ALA A 124 -17.15 -7.28 9.18
C ALA A 124 -18.33 -7.63 10.07
N GLU A 125 -19.16 -6.64 10.43
CA GLU A 125 -20.37 -6.87 11.24
C GLU A 125 -21.59 -7.24 10.39
N GLN A 126 -21.56 -6.90 9.11
CA GLN A 126 -22.70 -7.16 8.20
C GLN A 126 -22.20 -7.36 6.77
N ASP A 127 -23.01 -8.01 5.97
CA ASP A 127 -22.82 -8.12 4.54
C ASP A 127 -23.42 -6.93 3.79
N CYS A 128 -22.81 -6.55 2.68
CA CYS A 128 -23.34 -5.56 1.76
C CYS A 128 -22.72 -5.73 0.36
N GLU A 129 -23.37 -5.14 -0.65
CA GLU A 129 -22.93 -5.24 -2.05
C GLU A 129 -21.51 -4.69 -2.26
N SER A 130 -21.14 -3.61 -1.57
CA SER A 130 -19.79 -3.06 -1.63
C SER A 130 -18.74 -4.03 -1.06
N LEU A 131 -19.06 -4.73 0.05
CA LEU A 131 -18.20 -5.77 0.60
C LEU A 131 -18.01 -6.92 -0.40
N GLN A 132 -19.08 -7.43 -0.98
CA GLN A 132 -19.01 -8.53 -1.95
C GLN A 132 -18.13 -8.17 -3.14
N ARG A 133 -18.29 -6.95 -3.68
CA ARG A 133 -17.43 -6.43 -4.75
C ARG A 133 -15.96 -6.34 -4.31
N TYR A 134 -15.68 -5.87 -3.10
CA TYR A 134 -14.33 -5.80 -2.54
C TYR A 134 -13.69 -7.20 -2.42
N LEU A 135 -14.44 -8.16 -1.85
CA LEU A 135 -13.97 -9.54 -1.68
C LEU A 135 -13.64 -10.21 -3.02
N ALA A 136 -14.47 -9.99 -4.04
CA ALA A 136 -14.23 -10.50 -5.39
C ALA A 136 -12.92 -9.95 -5.99
N LEU A 137 -12.62 -8.66 -5.77
CA LEU A 137 -11.38 -8.02 -6.23
C LEU A 137 -10.14 -8.46 -5.46
N GLN A 138 -10.26 -8.64 -4.13
CA GLN A 138 -9.12 -8.98 -3.27
C GLN A 138 -8.90 -10.49 -3.10
N GLN A 139 -9.91 -11.32 -3.40
CA GLN A 139 -9.89 -12.78 -3.22
C GLN A 139 -9.53 -13.16 -1.77
N LEU A 140 -10.13 -12.49 -0.80
CA LEU A 140 -9.97 -12.75 0.62
C LEU A 140 -11.25 -13.39 1.19
N PRO A 141 -11.13 -14.32 2.15
CA PRO A 141 -12.26 -14.80 2.92
C PRO A 141 -12.80 -13.70 3.84
N VAL A 142 -14.04 -13.83 4.28
CA VAL A 142 -14.66 -12.93 5.23
C VAL A 142 -15.17 -13.71 6.45
N GLU A 143 -14.98 -13.12 7.62
CA GLU A 143 -15.54 -13.57 8.90
C GLU A 143 -16.53 -12.52 9.39
N PHE A 144 -17.74 -12.95 9.72
CA PHE A 144 -18.75 -12.06 10.26
C PHE A 144 -18.80 -12.16 11.79
N CYS A 145 -18.91 -11.01 12.45
CA CYS A 145 -19.17 -10.92 13.88
C CYS A 145 -20.43 -10.07 14.12
N SER A 146 -21.18 -10.37 15.14
CA SER A 146 -22.38 -9.61 15.50
C SER A 146 -22.05 -8.19 15.99
N ASN A 147 -20.89 -8.03 16.62
CA ASN A 147 -20.36 -6.75 17.09
C ASN A 147 -18.84 -6.85 17.19
N ILE A 148 -18.12 -5.86 16.66
CA ILE A 148 -16.66 -5.82 16.71
C ILE A 148 -16.11 -5.79 18.15
N ARG A 149 -16.91 -5.31 19.10
CA ARG A 149 -16.55 -5.31 20.53
C ARG A 149 -16.34 -6.71 21.07
N ASP A 150 -17.06 -7.70 20.54
CA ASP A 150 -17.03 -9.10 20.99
C ASP A 150 -16.09 -9.97 20.14
N ALA A 151 -15.63 -9.43 19.00
CA ALA A 151 -14.73 -10.16 18.12
C ALA A 151 -13.39 -10.45 18.79
N LYS A 152 -12.96 -11.71 18.75
CA LYS A 152 -11.68 -12.17 19.29
C LYS A 152 -10.60 -12.11 18.19
N ILE A 153 -10.23 -10.90 17.82
CA ILE A 153 -9.18 -10.66 16.83
C ILE A 153 -8.04 -9.86 17.46
N ASP A 154 -6.84 -10.09 16.98
CA ASP A 154 -5.68 -9.26 17.32
C ASP A 154 -5.85 -7.85 16.79
N PRO A 155 -5.17 -6.85 17.38
CA PRO A 155 -5.19 -5.48 16.88
C PRO A 155 -4.81 -5.45 15.39
N PRO A 156 -5.73 -4.96 14.51
CA PRO A 156 -5.57 -5.05 13.07
C PRO A 156 -4.57 -4.02 12.53
N PRO A 157 -3.94 -4.25 11.37
CA PRO A 157 -3.02 -3.29 10.78
C PRO A 157 -3.71 -2.04 10.24
N LYS A 158 -4.98 -2.14 9.89
CA LYS A 158 -5.81 -1.05 9.37
C LYS A 158 -7.30 -1.34 9.52
N LEU A 159 -8.12 -0.30 9.32
CA LEU A 159 -9.55 -0.40 9.04
C LEU A 159 -9.81 0.15 7.65
N LEU A 160 -10.95 -0.20 7.05
CA LEU A 160 -11.34 0.26 5.73
C LEU A 160 -12.83 0.59 5.70
N CYS A 161 -13.16 1.83 5.37
CA CYS A 161 -14.53 2.17 4.96
C CYS A 161 -14.63 2.11 3.45
N LEU A 162 -15.74 1.60 2.94
CA LEU A 162 -15.94 1.46 1.49
C LEU A 162 -17.39 1.68 1.08
N ASP A 163 -17.57 2.35 -0.08
CA ASP A 163 -18.84 2.48 -0.77
C ASP A 163 -18.57 2.64 -2.28
N PHE A 164 -18.80 1.57 -3.04
CA PHE A 164 -18.58 1.55 -4.49
C PHE A 164 -19.68 2.26 -5.30
N PHE A 165 -20.79 2.60 -4.65
CA PHE A 165 -21.97 3.19 -5.30
C PHE A 165 -22.12 4.68 -5.01
N HIS A 166 -21.58 5.14 -3.85
CA HIS A 166 -21.71 6.52 -3.39
C HIS A 166 -20.35 7.06 -2.90
N PRO A 167 -19.39 7.32 -3.83
CA PRO A 167 -18.04 7.78 -3.45
C PRO A 167 -18.05 9.11 -2.69
N GLU A 168 -19.07 9.95 -2.89
CA GLU A 168 -19.24 11.19 -2.16
C GLU A 168 -19.40 10.97 -0.65
N LYS A 169 -19.99 9.85 -0.22
CA LYS A 169 -20.10 9.50 1.21
C LYS A 169 -18.74 9.23 1.83
N ILE A 170 -17.82 8.63 1.08
CA ILE A 170 -16.44 8.39 1.53
C ILE A 170 -15.74 9.72 1.84
N THR A 171 -15.85 10.69 0.94
CA THR A 171 -15.26 12.03 1.13
C THR A 171 -15.87 12.78 2.31
N GLN A 172 -17.20 12.70 2.46
CA GLN A 172 -17.91 13.34 3.58
C GLN A 172 -17.57 12.66 4.91
N PHE A 173 -17.55 11.32 4.95
CA PHE A 173 -17.17 10.57 6.14
C PHE A 173 -15.71 10.85 6.52
N ARG A 174 -14.79 10.97 5.55
CA ARG A 174 -13.40 11.35 5.80
C ARG A 174 -13.30 12.63 6.63
N ALA A 175 -14.04 13.68 6.24
CA ALA A 175 -14.03 14.97 6.95
C ALA A 175 -14.56 14.82 8.39
N PHE A 176 -15.69 14.12 8.56
CA PHE A 176 -16.27 13.80 9.86
C PHE A 176 -15.31 12.99 10.74
N PHE A 177 -14.73 11.93 10.19
CA PHE A 177 -13.80 11.06 10.92
C PHE A 177 -12.53 11.80 11.35
N GLN A 178 -11.94 12.62 10.46
CA GLN A 178 -10.75 13.42 10.76
C GLN A 178 -11.01 14.43 11.89
N GLU A 179 -12.20 15.00 11.98
CA GLU A 179 -12.57 15.89 13.08
C GLU A 179 -12.64 15.13 14.42
N LYS A 180 -13.31 13.97 14.45
CA LYS A 180 -13.52 13.14 15.66
C LYS A 180 -12.25 12.46 16.16
N MET A 181 -11.41 11.97 15.22
CA MET A 181 -10.25 11.13 15.54
C MET A 181 -8.90 11.85 15.40
N ARG A 182 -8.91 13.17 15.30
CA ARG A 182 -7.71 14.00 15.11
C ARG A 182 -6.56 13.61 16.04
N GLY A 183 -5.40 13.22 15.44
CA GLY A 183 -4.19 12.83 16.16
C GLY A 183 -4.26 11.47 16.84
N ARG A 184 -5.37 10.74 16.73
CA ARG A 184 -5.56 9.40 17.29
C ARG A 184 -5.55 8.32 16.23
N LEU A 185 -6.18 8.58 15.08
CA LEU A 185 -6.09 7.79 13.86
C LEU A 185 -5.93 8.73 12.66
N ASP A 186 -5.15 8.30 11.67
CA ASP A 186 -5.04 8.95 10.37
C ASP A 186 -5.94 8.24 9.36
N CYS A 187 -6.45 8.99 8.37
CA CYS A 187 -7.17 8.40 7.25
C CYS A 187 -6.85 9.10 5.93
N PHE A 188 -6.86 8.33 4.85
CA PHE A 188 -6.65 8.80 3.48
C PHE A 188 -7.41 7.93 2.48
N GLN A 189 -7.71 8.48 1.32
CA GLN A 189 -8.35 7.73 0.24
C GLN A 189 -7.28 7.07 -0.63
N SER A 190 -7.40 5.74 -0.82
CA SER A 190 -6.58 5.00 -1.78
C SER A 190 -7.20 5.00 -3.18
N ASN A 191 -8.50 5.29 -3.25
CA ASN A 191 -9.26 5.58 -4.46
C ASN A 191 -10.61 6.24 -4.05
N PRO A 192 -11.47 6.69 -4.99
CA PRO A 192 -12.73 7.38 -4.63
C PRO A 192 -13.69 6.58 -3.74
N TYR A 193 -13.58 5.26 -3.71
CA TYR A 193 -14.52 4.34 -3.05
C TYR A 193 -14.01 3.79 -1.71
N LEU A 194 -12.74 4.04 -1.35
CA LEU A 194 -12.06 3.43 -0.22
C LEU A 194 -11.42 4.48 0.67
N LEU A 195 -11.73 4.44 1.97
CA LEU A 195 -11.06 5.22 3.00
C LEU A 195 -10.27 4.29 3.92
N GLU A 196 -8.97 4.33 3.80
CA GLU A 196 -8.02 3.62 4.67
C GLU A 196 -7.89 4.35 6.00
N ILE A 197 -7.96 3.63 7.11
CA ILE A 197 -7.79 4.16 8.47
C ILE A 197 -6.65 3.39 9.13
N VAL A 198 -5.66 4.12 9.62
CA VAL A 198 -4.41 3.57 10.18
C VAL A 198 -3.98 4.33 11.43
N LEU A 199 -3.00 3.79 12.14
CA LEU A 199 -2.36 4.49 13.26
C LEU A 199 -1.61 5.74 12.75
N PRO A 200 -1.58 6.85 13.53
CA PRO A 200 -0.86 8.07 13.12
C PRO A 200 0.60 7.79 12.76
N GLY A 201 1.03 8.40 11.68
CA GLY A 201 2.37 8.22 11.15
C GLY A 201 2.62 6.90 10.44
N VAL A 202 1.60 6.05 10.26
CA VAL A 202 1.68 4.86 9.38
C VAL A 202 1.35 5.29 7.96
N ASN A 203 2.35 5.22 7.09
CA ASN A 203 2.21 5.47 5.65
C ASN A 203 3.37 4.82 4.89
N LYS A 204 3.28 4.78 3.56
CA LYS A 204 4.30 4.16 2.69
C LYS A 204 5.68 4.83 2.85
N GLY A 205 5.75 6.14 3.11
CA GLY A 205 7.01 6.87 3.31
C GLY A 205 7.71 6.53 4.62
N THR A 206 6.96 6.31 5.71
CA THR A 206 7.56 5.90 6.99
C THR A 206 8.11 4.48 6.94
N SER A 207 7.45 3.56 6.22
CA SER A 207 8.00 2.21 6.00
C SER A 207 9.22 2.22 5.08
N LEU A 208 9.29 3.11 4.08
CA LEU A 208 10.49 3.31 3.27
C LEU A 208 11.68 3.71 4.15
N ARG A 209 11.51 4.74 4.99
CA ARG A 209 12.57 5.19 5.90
C ARG A 209 13.01 4.08 6.87
N PHE A 210 12.05 3.34 7.43
CA PHE A 210 12.34 2.20 8.31
C PHE A 210 13.20 1.15 7.60
N ILE A 211 12.85 0.73 6.38
CA ILE A 211 13.60 -0.30 5.64
C ILE A 211 14.98 0.25 5.22
N ALA A 212 15.07 1.50 4.78
CA ALA A 212 16.33 2.13 4.43
C ALA A 212 17.31 2.14 5.63
N GLU A 213 16.82 2.51 6.82
CA GLU A 213 17.59 2.50 8.06
C GLU A 213 18.04 1.09 8.44
N GLN A 214 17.12 0.09 8.44
CA GLN A 214 17.46 -1.30 8.77
C GLN A 214 18.45 -1.93 7.79
N ALA A 215 18.42 -1.51 6.52
CA ALA A 215 19.34 -2.00 5.49
C ALA A 215 20.66 -1.21 5.41
N GLY A 216 20.80 -0.12 6.17
CA GLY A 216 21.96 0.79 6.09
C GLY A 216 22.07 1.50 4.74
N ILE A 217 20.94 1.73 4.05
CA ILE A 217 20.89 2.40 2.73
C ILE A 217 20.57 3.88 2.96
N PRO A 218 21.42 4.82 2.50
CA PRO A 218 21.12 6.25 2.58
C PRO A 218 19.85 6.61 1.80
N ILE A 219 19.13 7.63 2.25
CA ILE A 219 17.87 8.05 1.59
C ILE A 219 18.09 8.49 0.15
N ASP A 220 19.20 9.12 -0.17
CA ASP A 220 19.57 9.50 -1.55
C ASP A 220 19.84 8.29 -2.46
N HIS A 221 19.97 7.08 -1.90
CA HIS A 221 20.00 5.81 -2.64
C HIS A 221 18.66 5.09 -2.66
N THR A 222 17.57 5.79 -2.41
CA THR A 222 16.22 5.23 -2.49
C THR A 222 15.46 5.78 -3.69
N VAL A 223 14.67 4.92 -4.33
CA VAL A 223 13.78 5.26 -5.43
C VAL A 223 12.38 4.79 -5.10
N SER A 224 11.36 5.55 -5.45
CA SER A 224 9.97 5.11 -5.29
C SER A 224 9.16 5.37 -6.56
N ALA A 225 8.15 4.51 -6.80
CA ALA A 225 7.20 4.61 -7.90
C ALA A 225 5.76 4.42 -7.40
N GLY A 226 4.85 5.29 -7.84
CA GLY A 226 3.43 5.24 -7.45
C GLY A 226 2.54 6.09 -8.35
N ASP A 227 1.23 6.01 -8.14
CA ASP A 227 0.22 6.66 -8.99
C ASP A 227 -0.88 7.42 -8.24
N ALA A 228 -1.11 7.15 -6.93
CA ALA A 228 -2.26 7.67 -6.17
C ALA A 228 -1.88 8.45 -4.90
N GLU A 229 -2.89 9.03 -4.21
CA GLU A 229 -2.70 9.84 -2.99
C GLU A 229 -1.89 9.13 -1.90
N ASN A 230 -2.13 7.83 -1.68
CA ASN A 230 -1.43 7.04 -0.66
C ASN A 230 0.07 6.84 -0.95
N ASP A 231 0.53 7.10 -2.19
CA ASP A 231 1.92 7.04 -2.59
C ASP A 231 2.69 8.32 -2.31
N LEU A 232 1.99 9.44 -2.13
CA LEU A 232 2.61 10.74 -1.93
C LEU A 232 3.69 10.71 -0.85
N SER A 233 3.42 10.00 0.25
CA SER A 233 4.35 9.92 1.37
C SER A 233 5.68 9.24 1.00
N MET A 234 5.67 8.18 0.16
CA MET A 234 6.91 7.52 -0.28
C MET A 234 7.59 8.29 -1.41
N ILE A 235 6.83 8.96 -2.29
CA ILE A 235 7.37 9.84 -3.33
C ILE A 235 8.18 10.99 -2.71
N LEU A 236 7.67 11.59 -1.63
CA LEU A 236 8.37 12.66 -0.90
C LEU A 236 9.49 12.15 0.02
N ALA A 237 9.44 10.90 0.46
CA ALA A 237 10.43 10.31 1.36
C ALA A 237 11.67 9.80 0.65
N ALA A 238 11.54 9.35 -0.58
CA ALA A 238 12.62 8.78 -1.37
C ALA A 238 13.64 9.84 -1.86
N GLY A 239 14.85 9.40 -2.12
CA GLY A 239 15.85 10.23 -2.81
C GLY A 239 15.41 10.60 -4.23
N ILE A 240 14.75 9.66 -4.94
CA ILE A 240 14.10 9.90 -6.23
C ILE A 240 12.67 9.36 -6.16
N GLY A 241 11.70 10.26 -6.07
CA GLY A 241 10.28 9.91 -6.14
C GLY A 241 9.77 10.01 -7.59
N CYS A 242 9.20 8.92 -8.11
CA CYS A 242 8.71 8.83 -9.48
C CYS A 242 7.20 8.64 -9.51
N ALA A 243 6.49 9.47 -10.24
CA ALA A 243 5.07 9.28 -10.53
C ALA A 243 4.90 8.56 -11.88
N MET A 244 3.98 7.62 -11.94
CA MET A 244 3.62 6.95 -13.19
C MET A 244 2.92 7.92 -14.14
N LYS A 245 3.01 7.68 -15.46
CA LYS A 245 2.28 8.48 -16.46
C LYS A 245 0.78 8.55 -16.20
N ASN A 246 0.20 7.44 -15.74
CA ASN A 246 -1.21 7.32 -15.36
C ASN A 246 -1.53 7.85 -13.95
N ALA A 247 -0.54 8.37 -13.22
CA ALA A 247 -0.73 8.89 -11.86
C ALA A 247 -1.64 10.13 -11.82
N ASP A 248 -2.18 10.41 -10.64
CA ASP A 248 -2.90 11.64 -10.35
C ASP A 248 -2.02 12.88 -10.60
N ASP A 249 -2.59 13.94 -11.15
CA ASP A 249 -1.85 15.16 -11.45
C ASP A 249 -1.25 15.81 -10.19
N ALA A 250 -1.93 15.70 -9.06
CA ALA A 250 -1.43 16.17 -7.77
C ALA A 250 -0.14 15.44 -7.34
N LEU A 251 -0.01 14.15 -7.66
CA LEU A 251 1.19 13.35 -7.40
C LEU A 251 2.32 13.72 -8.38
N LYS A 252 2.01 13.84 -9.68
CA LYS A 252 2.98 14.21 -10.71
C LYS A 252 3.72 15.51 -10.41
N VAL A 253 2.99 16.52 -9.91
CA VAL A 253 3.59 17.83 -9.54
C VAL A 253 4.61 17.70 -8.39
N LYS A 254 4.49 16.67 -7.54
CA LYS A 254 5.38 16.46 -6.38
C LYS A 254 6.55 15.52 -6.67
N ALA A 255 6.48 14.76 -7.76
CA ALA A 255 7.51 13.79 -8.12
C ALA A 255 8.77 14.47 -8.71
N ASN A 256 9.94 13.83 -8.53
CA ASN A 256 11.18 14.21 -9.18
C ASN A 256 11.19 13.81 -10.65
N TYR A 257 10.43 12.78 -11.00
CA TYR A 257 10.32 12.25 -12.34
C TYR A 257 8.90 11.74 -12.61
N VAL A 258 8.39 11.98 -13.80
CA VAL A 258 7.14 11.37 -14.30
C VAL A 258 7.51 10.47 -15.46
N THR A 259 7.07 9.21 -15.45
CA THR A 259 7.40 8.24 -16.49
C THR A 259 6.77 8.62 -17.83
N GLU A 260 7.43 8.27 -18.92
CA GLU A 260 6.89 8.38 -20.29
C GLU A 260 5.89 7.26 -20.59
N HIS A 261 6.03 6.13 -19.86
CA HIS A 261 5.17 4.95 -19.96
C HIS A 261 4.27 4.81 -18.73
N ASP A 262 3.06 4.31 -18.94
CA ASP A 262 2.14 3.96 -17.86
C ASP A 262 2.40 2.54 -17.33
N ASN A 263 1.55 2.07 -16.41
CA ASN A 263 1.65 0.73 -15.83
C ASN A 263 1.49 -0.38 -16.87
N ASN A 264 0.69 -0.19 -17.93
CA ASN A 264 0.47 -1.16 -19.00
C ASN A 264 1.61 -1.21 -20.03
N HIS A 265 2.55 -0.25 -19.96
CA HIS A 265 3.68 -0.10 -20.88
C HIS A 265 5.02 -0.08 -20.14
N ALA A 266 5.12 -0.86 -19.06
CA ALA A 266 6.35 -1.09 -18.31
C ALA A 266 7.04 0.16 -17.71
N GLY A 267 6.26 1.11 -17.18
CA GLY A 267 6.81 2.34 -16.59
C GLY A 267 7.77 2.09 -15.42
N VAL A 268 7.63 1.00 -14.65
CA VAL A 268 8.57 0.66 -13.58
C VAL A 268 9.93 0.22 -14.15
N ALA A 269 9.95 -0.53 -15.26
CA ALA A 269 11.19 -0.88 -15.96
C ALA A 269 11.91 0.37 -16.48
N GLU A 270 11.17 1.37 -16.98
CA GLU A 270 11.73 2.66 -17.36
C GLU A 270 12.48 3.31 -16.18
N ILE A 271 11.87 3.35 -15.00
CA ILE A 271 12.49 3.94 -13.80
C ILE A 271 13.74 3.16 -13.40
N LEU A 272 13.65 1.80 -13.36
CA LEU A 272 14.76 0.94 -13.01
C LEU A 272 15.95 1.13 -13.96
N ASN A 273 15.72 1.11 -15.28
CA ASN A 273 16.74 1.32 -16.29
C ASN A 273 17.39 2.71 -16.22
N ARG A 274 16.58 3.72 -15.92
CA ARG A 274 17.05 5.10 -15.90
C ARG A 274 17.90 5.43 -14.68
N PHE A 275 17.51 4.95 -13.50
CA PHE A 275 18.10 5.40 -12.23
C PHE A 275 18.88 4.31 -11.48
N CYS A 276 18.66 3.02 -11.76
CA CYS A 276 19.14 1.92 -10.93
C CYS A 276 20.03 0.92 -11.70
N LEU A 277 19.75 0.64 -12.95
CA LEU A 277 20.44 -0.35 -13.80
C LEU A 277 21.44 0.28 -14.75
#